data_c85607dc13d0e44ca0820d6ad13f70d3
#
_entry.id   c85607dc13d0e44ca0820d6ad13f70d3
#
_cell.length_a   1.000
_cell.length_b   1.000
_cell.length_c   1.000
_cell.angle_alpha   90.00
_cell.angle_beta   90.00
_cell.angle_gamma   90.00
#
_symmetry.space_group_name_H-M   'P 1'
#
loop_
_entity.id
_entity.type
_entity.pdbx_description
1 polymer ?
#
loop_
_entity_poly.entity_id
_entity_poly.type
_entity_poly.pdbx_seq_one_letter_code
_entity_poly.pdbx_strand_id
1 'polypeptide(L)'
;MKVGFACNNRCVFCAQGHKREGCPMVPFETLLERLLEGRRSCDEVVLTGGEPSARPDIVRVVAAARAMGYRVIQLQTNGRMLAYDRVVEELVKAGVTEFSPALHGATAEVHEALTRAAGSYEQTVAGIRNVRRRGMPVVTNSVVVRGNTHQLPALVELLGELGVQQAQLAFVHPVGTAFELFDEVVPRLAEVVEPIRACVPIAERHGMRLVTEAVPLCFLRNMRALAVEDHIPRTTVIDLDGVPFDYSQWRPVEGKAHGEVCVDCAERGECEGPWREYADRFGWEEFQPIRRDEEVSSGDSSGADQGRLAKGRGEG
;
A
#
# COMPACT_ATOMS: atom_id res chain seq x y z
N MET A 1 -4.94 -10.15 -6.56
CA MET A 1 -5.32 -11.56 -6.34
C MET A 1 -4.70 -12.06 -5.05
N LYS A 2 -5.50 -12.55 -4.12
CA LYS A 2 -5.03 -13.16 -2.87
C LYS A 2 -4.66 -14.62 -3.10
N VAL A 3 -3.41 -14.96 -2.74
CA VAL A 3 -2.86 -16.32 -2.98
C VAL A 3 -2.96 -17.23 -1.76
N GLY A 4 -3.46 -16.73 -0.64
CA GLY A 4 -3.64 -17.43 0.63
C GLY A 4 -3.42 -16.48 1.81
N PHE A 5 -3.64 -16.95 3.06
CA PHE A 5 -3.49 -16.10 4.25
C PHE A 5 -2.40 -16.57 5.23
N ALA A 6 -1.69 -17.64 4.92
CA ALA A 6 -0.48 -17.99 5.66
C ALA A 6 0.52 -16.80 5.64
N CYS A 7 1.06 -16.45 6.80
CA CYS A 7 1.99 -15.33 6.95
C CYS A 7 2.96 -15.60 8.09
N ASN A 8 4.21 -15.22 7.90
CA ASN A 8 5.28 -15.33 8.90
C ASN A 8 5.42 -14.08 9.79
N ASN A 9 4.51 -13.09 9.65
CA ASN A 9 4.31 -11.97 10.58
C ASN A 9 2.97 -12.12 11.33
N ARG A 10 2.80 -11.34 12.41
CA ARG A 10 1.58 -11.26 13.25
C ARG A 10 1.20 -9.80 13.52
N CYS A 11 1.20 -8.97 12.44
CA CYS A 11 1.04 -7.52 12.55
C CYS A 11 -0.17 -7.12 13.37
N VAL A 12 0.01 -6.15 14.28
CA VAL A 12 -1.05 -5.60 15.14
C VAL A 12 -2.15 -4.88 14.35
N PHE A 13 -1.84 -4.45 13.12
CA PHE A 13 -2.74 -3.72 12.23
C PHE A 13 -3.24 -4.57 11.04
N CYS A 14 -3.12 -5.90 11.11
CA CYS A 14 -3.43 -6.77 9.96
C CYS A 14 -4.93 -6.79 9.65
N ALA A 15 -5.32 -6.20 8.52
CA ALA A 15 -6.70 -6.24 8.04
C ALA A 15 -7.22 -7.67 7.75
N GLN A 16 -6.31 -8.63 7.54
CA GLN A 16 -6.62 -10.04 7.26
C GLN A 16 -6.35 -10.97 8.44
N GLY A 17 -6.07 -10.40 9.64
CA GLY A 17 -5.64 -11.17 10.82
C GLY A 17 -6.59 -12.32 11.16
N HIS A 18 -7.89 -12.06 11.14
CA HIS A 18 -8.96 -13.02 11.42
C HIS A 18 -9.05 -14.18 10.39
N LYS A 19 -8.52 -13.99 9.17
CA LYS A 19 -8.54 -15.01 8.11
C LYS A 19 -7.35 -15.99 8.17
N ARG A 20 -6.39 -15.73 9.05
CA ARG A 20 -5.14 -16.48 9.11
C ARG A 20 -5.34 -17.89 9.67
N GLU A 21 -6.20 -18.01 10.67
CA GLU A 21 -6.54 -19.27 11.30
C GLU A 21 -7.75 -19.89 10.59
N GLY A 22 -7.64 -21.15 10.17
CA GLY A 22 -8.73 -21.87 9.51
C GLY A 22 -8.88 -21.67 8.01
N CYS A 23 -8.09 -20.79 7.38
CA CYS A 23 -8.10 -20.65 5.92
C CYS A 23 -7.00 -21.52 5.29
N PRO A 24 -7.34 -22.57 4.55
CA PRO A 24 -6.36 -23.39 3.87
C PRO A 24 -5.60 -22.59 2.81
N MET A 25 -4.41 -23.05 2.46
CA MET A 25 -3.67 -22.51 1.33
C MET A 25 -4.48 -22.77 0.05
N VAL A 26 -4.64 -21.75 -0.79
CA VAL A 26 -5.33 -21.91 -2.08
C VAL A 26 -4.53 -22.88 -2.95
N PRO A 27 -5.15 -23.95 -3.50
CA PRO A 27 -4.46 -24.87 -4.39
C PRO A 27 -3.86 -24.16 -5.61
N PHE A 28 -2.74 -24.69 -6.12
CA PHE A 28 -2.07 -24.11 -7.28
C PHE A 28 -3.00 -24.05 -8.51
N GLU A 29 -3.74 -25.12 -8.77
CA GLU A 29 -4.68 -25.22 -9.88
C GLU A 29 -5.77 -24.14 -9.81
N THR A 30 -6.31 -23.88 -8.61
CA THR A 30 -7.28 -22.81 -8.37
C THR A 30 -6.67 -21.43 -8.64
N LEU A 31 -5.38 -21.22 -8.30
CA LEU A 31 -4.71 -19.96 -8.63
C LEU A 31 -4.54 -19.78 -10.15
N LEU A 32 -4.29 -20.87 -10.90
CA LEU A 32 -4.24 -20.81 -12.35
C LEU A 32 -5.59 -20.40 -12.96
N GLU A 33 -6.69 -20.97 -12.48
CA GLU A 33 -8.04 -20.60 -12.92
C GLU A 33 -8.33 -19.10 -12.66
N ARG A 34 -7.96 -18.61 -11.48
CA ARG A 34 -8.13 -17.21 -11.11
C ARG A 34 -7.25 -16.25 -11.93
N LEU A 35 -6.03 -16.66 -12.25
CA LEU A 35 -5.17 -15.92 -13.15
C LEU A 35 -5.76 -15.85 -14.56
N LEU A 36 -6.27 -16.96 -15.08
CA LEU A 36 -6.94 -17.00 -16.38
C LEU A 36 -8.18 -16.10 -16.40
N GLU A 37 -8.99 -16.13 -15.36
CA GLU A 37 -10.17 -15.27 -15.24
C GLU A 37 -9.79 -13.79 -15.18
N GLY A 38 -8.84 -13.43 -14.30
CA GLY A 38 -8.36 -12.05 -14.19
C GLY A 38 -7.76 -11.54 -15.49
N ARG A 39 -7.04 -12.40 -16.24
CA ARG A 39 -6.39 -12.01 -17.51
C ARG A 39 -7.38 -11.61 -18.61
N ARG A 40 -8.65 -12.00 -18.52
CA ARG A 40 -9.69 -11.59 -19.48
C ARG A 40 -9.99 -10.09 -19.42
N SER A 41 -9.78 -9.45 -18.27
CA SER A 41 -10.13 -8.06 -18.01
C SER A 41 -8.94 -7.14 -17.76
N CYS A 42 -7.76 -7.68 -17.43
CA CYS A 42 -6.58 -6.88 -17.11
C CYS A 42 -5.28 -7.59 -17.52
N ASP A 43 -4.23 -6.81 -17.74
CA ASP A 43 -2.88 -7.27 -18.07
C ASP A 43 -1.87 -7.03 -16.93
N GLU A 44 -2.37 -6.64 -15.76
CA GLU A 44 -1.60 -6.40 -14.56
C GLU A 44 -2.15 -7.24 -13.41
N VAL A 45 -1.28 -7.80 -12.59
CA VAL A 45 -1.67 -8.57 -11.41
C VAL A 45 -0.79 -8.22 -10.20
N VAL A 46 -1.44 -7.99 -9.08
CA VAL A 46 -0.80 -7.90 -7.77
C VAL A 46 -1.04 -9.22 -7.03
N LEU A 47 0.03 -9.94 -6.75
CA LEU A 47 0.00 -11.16 -5.91
C LEU A 47 0.14 -10.72 -4.45
N THR A 48 -0.88 -10.97 -3.64
CA THR A 48 -0.99 -10.53 -2.25
C THR A 48 -1.71 -11.57 -1.39
N GLY A 49 -2.04 -11.24 -0.16
CA GLY A 49 -2.77 -12.10 0.77
C GLY A 49 -2.22 -12.02 2.18
N GLY A 50 -1.79 -13.14 2.76
CA GLY A 50 -0.94 -13.16 3.95
C GLY A 50 0.49 -12.78 3.56
N GLU A 51 1.35 -13.78 3.30
CA GLU A 51 2.68 -13.55 2.75
C GLU A 51 2.90 -14.42 1.51
N PRO A 52 2.77 -13.84 0.29
CA PRO A 52 2.92 -14.61 -0.95
C PRO A 52 4.28 -15.28 -1.10
N SER A 53 5.37 -14.60 -0.70
CA SER A 53 6.73 -15.13 -0.85
C SER A 53 7.03 -16.31 0.08
N ALA A 54 6.19 -16.57 1.09
CA ALA A 54 6.29 -17.75 1.94
C ALA A 54 5.61 -19.00 1.33
N ARG A 55 4.89 -18.87 0.21
CA ARG A 55 4.30 -20.01 -0.51
C ARG A 55 5.42 -20.83 -1.20
N PRO A 56 5.44 -22.17 -1.02
CA PRO A 56 6.47 -23.01 -1.68
C PRO A 56 6.43 -22.97 -3.21
N ASP A 57 5.26 -22.71 -3.78
CA ASP A 57 5.00 -22.71 -5.22
C ASP A 57 4.86 -21.31 -5.85
N ILE A 58 5.21 -20.24 -5.11
CA ILE A 58 5.03 -18.86 -5.60
C ILE A 58 5.76 -18.59 -6.92
N VAL A 59 6.95 -19.15 -7.09
CA VAL A 59 7.74 -19.02 -8.33
C VAL A 59 6.96 -19.60 -9.52
N ARG A 60 6.27 -20.73 -9.32
CA ARG A 60 5.43 -21.35 -10.35
C ARG A 60 4.20 -20.49 -10.65
N VAL A 61 3.58 -19.88 -9.64
CA VAL A 61 2.44 -18.96 -9.81
C VAL A 61 2.85 -17.75 -10.64
N VAL A 62 4.00 -17.15 -10.34
CA VAL A 62 4.56 -16.03 -11.11
C VAL A 62 4.85 -16.43 -12.55
N ALA A 63 5.49 -17.59 -12.77
CA ALA A 63 5.80 -18.09 -14.11
C ALA A 63 4.52 -18.34 -14.92
N ALA A 64 3.46 -18.85 -14.29
CA ALA A 64 2.16 -19.03 -14.93
C ALA A 64 1.52 -17.69 -15.32
N ALA A 65 1.53 -16.69 -14.43
CA ALA A 65 1.03 -15.35 -14.73
C ALA A 65 1.77 -14.75 -15.93
N ARG A 66 3.11 -14.85 -15.97
CA ARG A 66 3.90 -14.42 -17.13
C ARG A 66 3.53 -15.16 -18.41
N ALA A 67 3.40 -16.48 -18.35
CA ALA A 67 3.01 -17.30 -19.53
C ALA A 67 1.61 -16.96 -20.04
N MET A 68 0.70 -16.53 -19.17
CA MET A 68 -0.64 -16.05 -19.51
C MET A 68 -0.65 -14.63 -20.11
N GLY A 69 0.52 -13.95 -20.17
CA GLY A 69 0.65 -12.64 -20.79
C GLY A 69 0.35 -11.46 -19.86
N TYR A 70 0.44 -11.64 -18.55
CA TYR A 70 0.46 -10.49 -17.63
C TYR A 70 1.71 -9.66 -17.88
N ARG A 71 1.52 -8.35 -18.13
CA ARG A 71 2.58 -7.39 -18.43
C ARG A 71 3.24 -6.88 -17.15
N VAL A 72 2.43 -6.61 -16.13
CA VAL A 72 2.90 -6.25 -14.78
C VAL A 72 2.53 -7.37 -13.82
N ILE A 73 3.53 -7.88 -13.12
CA ILE A 73 3.39 -8.87 -12.05
C ILE A 73 4.05 -8.28 -10.82
N GLN A 74 3.25 -7.66 -9.95
CA GLN A 74 3.72 -7.08 -8.70
C GLN A 74 3.61 -8.12 -7.57
N LEU A 75 4.65 -8.24 -6.77
CA LEU A 75 4.64 -9.02 -5.55
C LEU A 75 4.54 -8.11 -4.33
N GLN A 76 3.35 -8.07 -3.69
CA GLN A 76 3.14 -7.37 -2.43
C GLN A 76 3.49 -8.31 -1.27
N THR A 77 4.51 -7.97 -0.48
CA THR A 77 5.15 -8.88 0.47
C THR A 77 5.61 -8.13 1.72
N ASN A 78 5.77 -8.84 2.83
CA ASN A 78 6.45 -8.30 3.99
C ASN A 78 7.99 -8.21 3.82
N GLY A 79 8.52 -8.68 2.69
CA GLY A 79 9.93 -8.55 2.33
C GLY A 79 10.89 -9.54 2.98
N ARG A 80 10.48 -10.32 3.97
CA ARG A 80 11.37 -11.17 4.75
C ARG A 80 12.07 -12.26 3.92
N MET A 81 11.31 -12.91 3.03
CA MET A 81 11.90 -13.94 2.17
C MET A 81 12.83 -13.36 1.11
N LEU A 82 12.70 -12.07 0.78
CA LEU A 82 13.59 -11.37 -0.15
C LEU A 82 15.01 -11.15 0.44
N ALA A 83 15.20 -11.34 1.76
CA ALA A 83 16.53 -11.37 2.37
C ALA A 83 17.43 -12.47 1.79
N TYR A 84 16.81 -13.54 1.30
CA TYR A 84 17.52 -14.62 0.62
C TYR A 84 17.68 -14.29 -0.86
N ASP A 85 18.89 -13.95 -1.26
CA ASP A 85 19.22 -13.48 -2.61
C ASP A 85 18.75 -14.43 -3.73
N ARG A 86 18.81 -15.74 -3.49
CA ARG A 86 18.29 -16.78 -4.39
C ARG A 86 16.79 -16.63 -4.63
N VAL A 87 16.00 -16.29 -3.60
CA VAL A 87 14.55 -16.13 -3.74
C VAL A 87 14.24 -14.97 -4.69
N VAL A 88 14.95 -13.85 -4.54
CA VAL A 88 14.77 -12.70 -5.44
C VAL A 88 15.14 -13.09 -6.87
N GLU A 89 16.26 -13.80 -7.05
CA GLU A 89 16.71 -14.27 -8.37
C GLU A 89 15.67 -15.17 -9.05
N GLU A 90 15.13 -16.14 -8.32
CA GLU A 90 14.11 -17.07 -8.83
C GLU A 90 12.80 -16.33 -9.20
N LEU A 91 12.36 -15.38 -8.38
CA LEU A 91 11.17 -14.57 -8.65
C LEU A 91 11.34 -13.67 -9.88
N VAL A 92 12.49 -13.01 -10.01
CA VAL A 92 12.80 -12.18 -11.19
C VAL A 92 12.86 -13.02 -12.46
N LYS A 93 13.55 -14.19 -12.43
CA LYS A 93 13.59 -15.13 -13.57
C LYS A 93 12.20 -15.64 -13.94
N ALA A 94 11.32 -15.86 -12.96
CA ALA A 94 9.94 -16.29 -13.20
C ALA A 94 9.08 -15.20 -13.83
N GLY A 95 9.41 -13.92 -13.62
CA GLY A 95 8.71 -12.82 -14.28
C GLY A 95 8.11 -11.77 -13.39
N VAL A 96 8.46 -11.69 -12.09
CA VAL A 96 8.09 -10.51 -11.26
C VAL A 96 8.69 -9.27 -11.91
N THR A 97 7.85 -8.25 -12.10
CA THR A 97 8.25 -6.97 -12.71
C THR A 97 8.42 -5.86 -11.67
N GLU A 98 7.78 -5.99 -10.51
CA GLU A 98 7.83 -5.00 -9.45
C GLU A 98 7.66 -5.67 -8.08
N PHE A 99 8.40 -5.19 -7.09
CA PHE A 99 8.28 -5.63 -5.71
C PHE A 99 7.69 -4.53 -4.84
N SER A 100 6.72 -4.92 -3.99
CA SER A 100 6.10 -4.02 -3.02
C SER A 100 6.32 -4.53 -1.58
N PRO A 101 7.54 -4.40 -1.03
CA PRO A 101 7.83 -4.78 0.34
C PRO A 101 7.26 -3.77 1.33
N ALA A 102 6.83 -4.27 2.49
CA ALA A 102 6.22 -3.47 3.55
C ALA A 102 7.19 -3.27 4.72
N LEU A 103 7.67 -2.03 4.90
CA LEU A 103 8.49 -1.61 6.04
C LEU A 103 7.72 -0.60 6.88
N HIS A 104 7.57 -0.85 8.19
CA HIS A 104 6.65 -0.10 9.05
C HIS A 104 7.33 0.70 10.16
N GLY A 105 8.65 0.69 10.24
CA GLY A 105 9.44 1.44 11.20
C GLY A 105 10.85 1.71 10.67
N ALA A 106 11.46 2.80 11.11
CA ALA A 106 12.85 3.15 10.79
C ALA A 106 13.86 2.35 11.61
N THR A 107 13.40 1.71 12.67
CA THR A 107 14.21 0.89 13.57
C THR A 107 13.61 -0.49 13.76
N ALA A 108 14.46 -1.45 14.15
CA ALA A 108 14.02 -2.81 14.46
C ALA A 108 12.96 -2.81 15.57
N GLU A 109 13.16 -2.00 16.61
CA GLU A 109 12.25 -1.90 17.75
C GLU A 109 10.83 -1.59 17.31
N VAL A 110 10.62 -0.55 16.52
CA VAL A 110 9.28 -0.12 16.07
C VAL A 110 8.72 -1.10 15.03
N HIS A 111 9.52 -1.50 14.04
CA HIS A 111 9.04 -2.42 13.01
C HIS A 111 8.60 -3.76 13.62
N GLU A 112 9.40 -4.33 14.52
CA GLU A 112 9.14 -5.65 15.10
C GLU A 112 8.03 -5.64 16.16
N ALA A 113 7.87 -4.54 16.89
CA ALA A 113 6.70 -4.35 17.74
C ALA A 113 5.40 -4.38 16.92
N LEU A 114 5.40 -3.77 15.73
CA LEU A 114 4.24 -3.73 14.84
C LEU A 114 3.99 -5.05 14.11
N THR A 115 5.05 -5.71 13.65
CA THR A 115 4.94 -6.99 12.91
C THR A 115 4.81 -8.20 13.82
N ARG A 116 5.13 -8.06 15.11
CA ARG A 116 5.24 -9.14 16.11
C ARG A 116 6.09 -10.31 15.61
N ALA A 117 7.22 -9.99 14.99
CA ALA A 117 8.13 -10.97 14.39
C ALA A 117 9.58 -10.52 14.53
N ALA A 118 10.31 -11.13 15.47
CA ALA A 118 11.73 -10.85 15.67
C ALA A 118 12.56 -11.10 14.39
N GLY A 119 13.53 -10.21 14.14
CA GLY A 119 14.38 -10.24 12.93
C GLY A 119 13.69 -9.80 11.65
N SER A 120 12.40 -9.41 11.69
CA SER A 120 11.67 -9.00 10.50
C SER A 120 12.19 -7.69 9.89
N TYR A 121 12.65 -6.77 10.72
CA TYR A 121 13.23 -5.50 10.24
C TYR A 121 14.47 -5.74 9.37
N GLU A 122 15.43 -6.44 9.89
CA GLU A 122 16.70 -6.70 9.19
C GLU A 122 16.45 -7.51 7.92
N GLN A 123 15.56 -8.50 7.98
CA GLN A 123 15.17 -9.30 6.82
C GLN A 123 14.52 -8.43 5.74
N THR A 124 13.58 -7.55 6.10
CA THR A 124 12.89 -6.69 5.14
C THR A 124 13.85 -5.68 4.50
N VAL A 125 14.71 -5.04 5.31
CA VAL A 125 15.75 -4.12 4.81
C VAL A 125 16.73 -4.83 3.88
N ALA A 126 17.21 -6.02 4.26
CA ALA A 126 18.07 -6.83 3.41
C ALA A 126 17.34 -7.23 2.10
N GLY A 127 16.06 -7.56 2.19
CA GLY A 127 15.22 -7.88 1.04
C GLY A 127 15.11 -6.72 0.05
N ILE A 128 14.84 -5.50 0.53
CA ILE A 128 14.80 -4.29 -0.32
C ILE A 128 16.16 -4.09 -1.01
N ARG A 129 17.27 -4.20 -0.27
CA ARG A 129 18.62 -4.09 -0.85
C ARG A 129 18.89 -5.14 -1.93
N ASN A 130 18.47 -6.38 -1.72
CA ASN A 130 18.66 -7.47 -2.69
C ASN A 130 17.89 -7.20 -3.99
N VAL A 131 16.65 -6.72 -3.89
CA VAL A 131 15.83 -6.34 -5.04
C VAL A 131 16.46 -5.16 -5.79
N ARG A 132 16.88 -4.11 -5.06
CA ARG A 132 17.48 -2.91 -5.65
C ARG A 132 18.82 -3.19 -6.34
N ARG A 133 19.66 -4.06 -5.78
CA ARG A 133 20.92 -4.49 -6.43
C ARG A 133 20.72 -5.15 -7.79
N ARG A 134 19.54 -5.71 -8.04
CA ARG A 134 19.15 -6.28 -9.34
C ARG A 134 18.50 -5.28 -10.29
N GLY A 135 18.45 -3.99 -9.93
CA GLY A 135 17.83 -2.96 -10.74
C GLY A 135 16.30 -3.04 -10.79
N MET A 136 15.69 -3.91 -9.97
CA MET A 136 14.23 -4.08 -9.98
C MET A 136 13.51 -2.90 -9.28
N PRO A 137 12.33 -2.50 -9.80
CA PRO A 137 11.51 -1.49 -9.15
C PRO A 137 11.05 -1.93 -7.76
N VAL A 138 11.09 -0.99 -6.82
CA VAL A 138 10.55 -1.15 -5.46
C VAL A 138 9.59 0.00 -5.17
N VAL A 139 8.35 -0.34 -4.86
CA VAL A 139 7.34 0.57 -4.32
C VAL A 139 6.94 0.05 -2.94
N THR A 140 7.18 0.82 -1.88
CA THR A 140 6.88 0.34 -0.52
C THR A 140 5.48 0.75 -0.09
N ASN A 141 4.86 -0.09 0.76
CA ASN A 141 3.63 0.25 1.45
C ASN A 141 3.86 0.18 2.96
N SER A 142 3.86 1.35 3.60
CA SER A 142 4.03 1.51 5.04
C SER A 142 2.69 1.87 5.66
N VAL A 143 2.12 0.96 6.45
CA VAL A 143 0.88 1.25 7.17
C VAL A 143 1.16 2.22 8.30
N VAL A 144 0.47 3.37 8.29
CA VAL A 144 0.56 4.39 9.33
C VAL A 144 -0.35 4.01 10.48
N VAL A 145 0.25 3.83 11.64
CA VAL A 145 -0.41 3.44 12.89
C VAL A 145 0.15 4.28 14.04
N ARG A 146 -0.56 4.34 15.18
CA ARG A 146 -0.10 5.10 16.36
C ARG A 146 1.35 4.80 16.75
N GLY A 147 1.75 3.53 16.65
CA GLY A 147 3.08 3.07 17.05
C GLY A 147 4.24 3.54 16.17
N ASN A 148 3.99 4.01 14.93
CA ASN A 148 5.06 4.48 14.02
C ASN A 148 4.93 5.93 13.56
N THR A 149 3.86 6.62 13.92
CA THR A 149 3.62 8.01 13.47
C THR A 149 4.83 8.91 13.72
N HIS A 150 5.48 8.78 14.88
CA HIS A 150 6.66 9.56 15.26
C HIS A 150 7.92 9.24 14.45
N GLN A 151 7.96 8.10 13.75
CA GLN A 151 9.11 7.67 12.95
C GLN A 151 8.92 7.88 11.43
N LEU A 152 7.78 8.40 10.97
CA LEU A 152 7.53 8.52 9.52
C LEU A 152 8.64 9.28 8.77
N PRO A 153 9.17 10.41 9.25
CA PRO A 153 10.28 11.09 8.57
C PRO A 153 11.55 10.23 8.49
N ALA A 154 11.92 9.57 9.59
CA ALA A 154 13.09 8.69 9.62
C ALA A 154 12.89 7.44 8.74
N LEU A 155 11.66 6.93 8.65
CA LEU A 155 11.32 5.81 7.77
C LEU A 155 11.45 6.23 6.29
N VAL A 156 10.95 7.40 5.92
CA VAL A 156 11.06 7.91 4.54
C VAL A 156 12.52 8.19 4.17
N GLU A 157 13.34 8.69 5.11
CA GLU A 157 14.79 8.83 4.91
C GLU A 157 15.44 7.46 4.61
N LEU A 158 15.18 6.46 5.45
CA LEU A 158 15.70 5.10 5.25
C LEU A 158 15.28 4.51 3.90
N LEU A 159 14.01 4.69 3.50
CA LEU A 159 13.52 4.21 2.20
C LEU A 159 14.24 4.90 1.03
N GLY A 160 14.50 6.20 1.15
CA GLY A 160 15.30 6.95 0.18
C GLY A 160 16.74 6.44 0.08
N GLU A 161 17.42 6.19 1.21
CA GLU A 161 18.76 5.60 1.26
C GLU A 161 18.81 4.18 0.66
N LEU A 162 17.71 3.43 0.81
CA LEU A 162 17.57 2.11 0.18
C LEU A 162 17.28 2.17 -1.33
N GLY A 163 17.08 3.37 -1.88
CA GLY A 163 16.83 3.59 -3.31
C GLY A 163 15.42 3.17 -3.74
N VAL A 164 14.44 3.25 -2.85
CA VAL A 164 13.03 3.02 -3.17
C VAL A 164 12.54 4.11 -4.12
N GLN A 165 11.78 3.75 -5.16
CA GLN A 165 11.25 4.71 -6.13
C GLN A 165 9.96 5.37 -5.68
N GLN A 166 9.13 4.63 -4.92
CA GLN A 166 7.89 5.18 -4.38
C GLN A 166 7.65 4.66 -2.96
N ALA A 167 7.40 5.56 -2.05
CA ALA A 167 6.94 5.27 -0.70
C ALA A 167 5.45 5.61 -0.56
N GLN A 168 4.63 4.64 -0.21
CA GLN A 168 3.23 4.83 0.14
C GLN A 168 3.08 4.79 1.66
N LEU A 169 2.51 5.84 2.22
CA LEU A 169 2.09 5.94 3.61
C LEU A 169 0.57 5.70 3.65
N ALA A 170 0.16 4.47 3.91
CA ALA A 170 -1.25 4.10 3.95
C ALA A 170 -1.81 4.23 5.37
N PHE A 171 -2.80 5.09 5.57
CA PHE A 171 -3.50 5.15 6.85
C PHE A 171 -4.16 3.80 7.13
N VAL A 172 -4.01 3.30 8.34
CA VAL A 172 -4.51 1.98 8.73
C VAL A 172 -6.00 1.82 8.43
N HIS A 173 -6.36 0.70 7.79
CA HIS A 173 -7.76 0.31 7.67
C HIS A 173 -8.17 -0.42 8.94
N PRO A 174 -9.09 0.13 9.75
CA PRO A 174 -9.44 -0.43 11.06
C PRO A 174 -10.37 -1.65 10.94
N VAL A 175 -9.87 -2.73 10.32
CA VAL A 175 -10.56 -4.03 10.20
C VAL A 175 -9.62 -5.15 10.63
N GLY A 176 -10.16 -6.33 10.92
CA GLY A 176 -9.39 -7.47 11.41
C GLY A 176 -8.68 -7.16 12.73
N THR A 177 -7.38 -7.45 12.85
CA THR A 177 -6.64 -7.22 14.09
C THR A 177 -6.57 -5.72 14.45
N ALA A 178 -6.56 -4.81 13.44
CA ALA A 178 -6.60 -3.38 13.71
C ALA A 178 -7.93 -2.94 14.34
N PHE A 179 -9.03 -3.62 14.04
CA PHE A 179 -10.32 -3.38 14.69
C PHE A 179 -10.33 -3.88 16.14
N GLU A 180 -9.76 -5.07 16.36
CA GLU A 180 -9.65 -5.67 17.72
C GLU A 180 -8.79 -4.81 18.65
N LEU A 181 -7.72 -4.19 18.11
CA LEU A 181 -6.76 -3.36 18.83
C LEU A 181 -6.94 -1.86 18.51
N PHE A 182 -8.14 -1.42 18.20
CA PHE A 182 -8.42 -0.11 17.62
C PHE A 182 -7.76 1.05 18.39
N ASP A 183 -7.99 1.12 19.69
CA ASP A 183 -7.52 2.23 20.52
C ASP A 183 -5.98 2.25 20.69
N GLU A 184 -5.32 1.11 20.50
CA GLU A 184 -3.86 0.97 20.56
C GLU A 184 -3.20 1.30 19.21
N VAL A 185 -3.88 0.96 18.10
CA VAL A 185 -3.29 0.92 16.76
C VAL A 185 -3.68 2.12 15.93
N VAL A 186 -4.95 2.57 15.99
CA VAL A 186 -5.45 3.61 15.10
C VAL A 186 -5.18 5.00 15.66
N PRO A 187 -4.32 5.83 15.00
CA PRO A 187 -4.10 7.21 15.42
C PRO A 187 -5.30 8.09 15.03
N ARG A 188 -5.39 9.28 15.59
CA ARG A 188 -6.24 10.32 15.00
C ARG A 188 -5.64 10.81 13.69
N LEU A 189 -6.47 11.17 12.71
CA LEU A 189 -6.01 11.72 11.43
C LEU A 189 -5.20 13.02 11.63
N ALA A 190 -5.61 13.86 12.58
CA ALA A 190 -4.86 15.06 12.93
C ALA A 190 -3.42 14.77 13.42
N GLU A 191 -3.19 13.62 14.08
CA GLU A 191 -1.88 13.23 14.61
C GLU A 191 -0.88 12.86 13.52
N VAL A 192 -1.35 12.50 12.31
CA VAL A 192 -0.47 12.04 11.22
C VAL A 192 -0.09 13.14 10.23
N VAL A 193 -0.78 14.29 10.23
CA VAL A 193 -0.60 15.37 9.25
C VAL A 193 0.81 15.93 9.27
N GLU A 194 1.29 16.38 10.43
CA GLU A 194 2.63 16.99 10.53
C GLU A 194 3.77 15.98 10.29
N PRO A 195 3.72 14.73 10.80
CA PRO A 195 4.65 13.69 10.40
C PRO A 195 4.70 13.44 8.88
N ILE A 196 3.54 13.39 8.20
CA ILE A 196 3.49 13.25 6.73
C ILE A 196 4.10 14.49 6.06
N ARG A 197 3.74 15.69 6.50
CA ARG A 197 4.31 16.95 5.97
C ARG A 197 5.83 16.95 6.05
N ALA A 198 6.40 16.51 7.17
CA ALA A 198 7.84 16.42 7.36
C ALA A 198 8.52 15.40 6.42
N CYS A 199 7.78 14.44 5.87
CA CYS A 199 8.30 13.48 4.91
C CYS A 199 8.51 14.08 3.50
N VAL A 200 7.78 15.13 3.13
CA VAL A 200 7.79 15.70 1.76
C VAL A 200 9.21 16.13 1.34
N PRO A 201 9.89 17.04 2.06
CA PRO A 201 11.23 17.48 1.65
C PRO A 201 12.26 16.35 1.68
N ILE A 202 12.02 15.31 2.47
CA ILE A 202 12.89 14.13 2.52
C ILE A 202 12.75 13.34 1.21
N ALA A 203 11.52 13.03 0.82
CA ALA A 203 11.26 12.30 -0.41
C ALA A 203 11.78 13.06 -1.64
N GLU A 204 11.61 14.38 -1.69
CA GLU A 204 12.13 15.25 -2.74
C GLU A 204 13.67 15.16 -2.86
N ARG A 205 14.40 15.23 -1.73
CA ARG A 205 15.87 15.09 -1.73
C ARG A 205 16.35 13.78 -2.33
N HIS A 206 15.60 12.70 -2.12
CA HIS A 206 15.93 11.38 -2.66
C HIS A 206 15.37 11.12 -4.06
N GLY A 207 14.62 12.05 -4.65
CA GLY A 207 13.92 11.85 -5.92
C GLY A 207 12.89 10.72 -5.85
N MET A 208 12.39 10.43 -4.65
CA MET A 208 11.43 9.37 -4.37
C MET A 208 10.01 9.93 -4.42
N ARG A 209 9.12 9.25 -5.13
CA ARG A 209 7.69 9.61 -5.11
C ARG A 209 7.10 9.26 -3.74
N LEU A 210 6.57 10.24 -3.04
CA LEU A 210 5.81 10.03 -1.81
C LEU A 210 4.31 10.11 -2.12
N VAL A 211 3.54 9.15 -1.63
CA VAL A 211 2.09 9.16 -1.73
C VAL A 211 1.46 8.73 -0.41
N THR A 212 0.22 9.18 -0.18
CA THR A 212 -0.59 8.73 0.95
C THR A 212 -1.84 8.01 0.45
N GLU A 213 -2.33 7.05 1.21
CA GLU A 213 -3.62 6.40 0.97
C GLU A 213 -4.50 6.52 2.22
N ALA A 214 -5.78 6.74 2.00
CA ALA A 214 -6.81 6.82 3.04
C ALA A 214 -6.62 7.97 4.04
N VAL A 215 -5.98 9.06 3.62
CA VAL A 215 -5.94 10.33 4.34
C VAL A 215 -6.87 11.31 3.61
N PRO A 216 -8.00 11.72 4.21
CA PRO A 216 -8.96 12.63 3.56
C PRO A 216 -8.33 13.96 3.16
N LEU A 217 -8.78 14.54 2.04
CA LEU A 217 -8.19 15.75 1.46
C LEU A 217 -8.19 16.96 2.40
N CYS A 218 -9.14 17.06 3.33
CA CYS A 218 -9.16 18.12 4.33
C CYS A 218 -7.98 18.06 5.33
N PHE A 219 -7.32 16.91 5.47
CA PHE A 219 -6.07 16.75 6.23
C PHE A 219 -4.82 16.93 5.35
N LEU A 220 -4.97 16.86 4.03
CA LEU A 220 -3.88 17.03 3.06
C LEU A 220 -3.87 18.44 2.44
N ARG A 221 -4.38 19.46 3.13
CA ARG A 221 -4.32 20.85 2.66
C ARG A 221 -2.88 21.20 2.27
N ASN A 222 -2.69 21.80 1.09
CA ASN A 222 -1.37 22.10 0.50
C ASN A 222 -0.48 20.87 0.22
N MET A 223 -1.03 19.64 0.36
CA MET A 223 -0.34 18.38 0.06
C MET A 223 -1.23 17.44 -0.79
N ARG A 224 -2.24 17.97 -1.48
CA ARG A 224 -3.17 17.17 -2.29
C ARG A 224 -2.47 16.22 -3.26
N ALA A 225 -1.34 16.64 -3.83
CA ALA A 225 -0.54 15.82 -4.73
C ALA A 225 -0.04 14.49 -4.11
N LEU A 226 -0.09 14.35 -2.79
CA LEU A 226 0.24 13.11 -2.09
C LEU A 226 -0.90 12.08 -2.14
N ALA A 227 -2.16 12.50 -2.34
CA ALA A 227 -3.29 11.59 -2.38
C ALA A 227 -3.17 10.63 -3.57
N VAL A 228 -3.11 9.32 -3.29
CA VAL A 228 -2.95 8.32 -4.34
C VAL A 228 -4.29 7.91 -4.96
N GLU A 229 -5.39 8.22 -4.30
CA GLU A 229 -6.74 7.80 -4.70
C GLU A 229 -7.09 8.18 -6.13
N ASP A 230 -6.68 9.38 -6.57
CA ASP A 230 -6.87 9.88 -7.94
C ASP A 230 -6.09 9.08 -9.00
N HIS A 231 -5.12 8.28 -8.56
CA HIS A 231 -4.18 7.54 -9.42
C HIS A 231 -4.26 6.03 -9.25
N ILE A 232 -5.12 5.53 -8.36
CA ILE A 232 -5.32 4.08 -8.20
C ILE A 232 -6.01 3.55 -9.45
N PRO A 233 -5.39 2.61 -10.17
CA PRO A 233 -6.03 2.02 -11.35
C PRO A 233 -7.29 1.25 -10.94
N ARG A 234 -8.21 1.10 -11.90
CA ARG A 234 -9.38 0.26 -11.67
C ARG A 234 -8.95 -1.14 -11.24
N THR A 235 -9.39 -1.55 -10.05
CA THR A 235 -8.90 -2.74 -9.38
C THR A 235 -10.03 -3.73 -9.09
N THR A 236 -9.87 -4.95 -9.60
CA THR A 236 -10.69 -6.10 -9.23
C THR A 236 -9.94 -6.95 -8.22
N VAL A 237 -10.55 -7.23 -7.08
CA VAL A 237 -10.00 -8.14 -6.07
C VAL A 237 -10.61 -9.52 -6.25
N ILE A 238 -9.75 -10.55 -6.26
CA ILE A 238 -10.15 -11.95 -6.17
C ILE A 238 -9.66 -12.46 -4.81
N ASP A 239 -10.61 -12.67 -3.89
CA ASP A 239 -10.36 -13.17 -2.53
C ASP A 239 -10.40 -14.72 -2.51
N LEU A 240 -10.42 -15.33 -1.32
CA LEU A 240 -10.41 -16.81 -1.16
C LEU A 240 -11.64 -17.50 -1.73
N ASP A 241 -12.80 -16.88 -1.68
CA ASP A 241 -14.04 -17.38 -2.27
C ASP A 241 -13.96 -17.46 -3.81
N GLY A 242 -12.95 -16.80 -4.41
CA GLY A 242 -12.75 -16.76 -5.84
C GLY A 242 -13.70 -15.85 -6.58
N VAL A 243 -14.62 -15.18 -5.89
CA VAL A 243 -15.56 -14.25 -6.51
C VAL A 243 -14.88 -12.90 -6.75
N PRO A 244 -14.71 -12.49 -8.03
CA PRO A 244 -14.16 -11.19 -8.32
C PRO A 244 -15.13 -10.08 -7.88
N PHE A 245 -14.62 -9.04 -7.21
CA PHE A 245 -15.40 -7.86 -6.91
C PHE A 245 -14.65 -6.58 -7.31
N ASP A 246 -15.38 -5.56 -7.75
CA ASP A 246 -14.82 -4.26 -8.15
C ASP A 246 -14.48 -3.44 -6.90
N TYR A 247 -13.21 -3.48 -6.51
CA TYR A 247 -12.72 -2.75 -5.36
C TYR A 247 -12.78 -1.23 -5.56
N SER A 248 -12.62 -0.77 -6.80
CA SER A 248 -12.67 0.66 -7.12
C SER A 248 -14.05 1.26 -6.94
N GLN A 249 -15.10 0.46 -7.14
CA GLN A 249 -16.48 0.88 -6.84
C GLN A 249 -16.82 0.71 -5.36
N TRP A 250 -16.39 -0.40 -4.76
CA TRP A 250 -16.67 -0.70 -3.36
C TRP A 250 -16.02 0.28 -2.38
N ARG A 251 -14.77 0.65 -2.65
CA ARG A 251 -13.97 1.47 -1.72
C ARG A 251 -14.63 2.80 -1.37
N PRO A 252 -15.01 3.67 -2.32
CA PRO A 252 -15.60 4.97 -1.99
C PRO A 252 -17.05 4.88 -1.46
N VAL A 253 -17.77 3.80 -1.76
CA VAL A 253 -19.20 3.67 -1.41
C VAL A 253 -19.41 2.94 -0.10
N GLU A 254 -18.75 1.77 0.06
CA GLU A 254 -18.92 0.88 1.20
C GLU A 254 -17.79 1.02 2.22
N GLY A 255 -16.55 1.18 1.73
CA GLY A 255 -15.36 1.22 2.59
C GLY A 255 -15.12 2.58 3.25
N LYS A 256 -15.53 3.65 2.61
CA LYS A 256 -15.34 5.03 3.08
C LYS A 256 -16.66 5.68 3.52
N ALA A 257 -16.57 6.85 4.16
CA ALA A 257 -17.74 7.57 4.63
C ALA A 257 -17.57 9.10 4.51
N HIS A 258 -18.71 9.80 4.38
CA HIS A 258 -18.81 11.25 4.50
C HIS A 258 -19.83 11.60 5.58
N GLY A 259 -19.47 12.51 6.48
CA GLY A 259 -20.37 13.06 7.49
C GLY A 259 -21.12 14.30 7.01
N GLU A 260 -22.02 14.81 7.88
CA GLU A 260 -22.73 16.07 7.63
C GLU A 260 -21.75 17.24 7.40
N VAL A 261 -20.61 17.24 8.09
CA VAL A 261 -19.55 18.24 7.94
C VAL A 261 -19.00 18.32 6.51
N CYS A 262 -19.12 17.25 5.73
CA CYS A 262 -18.64 17.18 4.34
C CYS A 262 -19.65 17.72 3.31
N VAL A 263 -20.89 18.09 3.70
CA VAL A 263 -21.94 18.50 2.76
C VAL A 263 -21.51 19.72 1.94
N ASP A 264 -20.93 20.71 2.61
CA ASP A 264 -20.49 21.97 1.99
C ASP A 264 -18.98 21.99 1.66
N CYS A 265 -18.33 20.84 1.66
CA CYS A 265 -16.90 20.74 1.32
C CYS A 265 -16.70 20.84 -0.19
N ALA A 266 -15.80 21.73 -0.63
CA ALA A 266 -15.47 21.94 -2.04
C ALA A 266 -14.92 20.65 -2.69
N GLU A 267 -14.20 19.83 -1.91
CA GLU A 267 -13.55 18.60 -2.36
C GLU A 267 -14.42 17.33 -2.19
N ARG A 268 -15.69 17.48 -1.85
CA ARG A 268 -16.57 16.32 -1.57
C ARG A 268 -16.66 15.34 -2.75
N GLY A 269 -16.60 15.83 -3.98
CA GLY A 269 -16.69 15.02 -5.20
C GLY A 269 -15.45 14.20 -5.51
N GLU A 270 -14.30 14.65 -5.02
CA GLU A 270 -12.99 14.05 -5.27
C GLU A 270 -12.46 13.27 -4.04
N CYS A 271 -12.88 13.69 -2.85
CA CYS A 271 -12.45 13.08 -1.59
C CYS A 271 -13.28 11.82 -1.30
N GLU A 272 -12.62 10.70 -1.08
CA GLU A 272 -13.31 9.47 -0.67
C GLU A 272 -13.74 9.47 0.81
N GLY A 273 -13.18 10.39 1.64
CA GLY A 273 -13.40 10.40 3.08
C GLY A 273 -12.51 9.40 3.84
N PRO A 274 -12.68 9.30 5.18
CA PRO A 274 -12.00 8.30 6.00
C PRO A 274 -12.58 6.90 5.79
N TRP A 275 -11.88 5.87 6.29
CA TRP A 275 -12.49 4.56 6.48
C TRP A 275 -13.75 4.66 7.34
N ARG A 276 -14.79 3.92 6.99
CA ARG A 276 -16.08 3.94 7.70
C ARG A 276 -15.90 3.64 9.19
N GLU A 277 -15.15 2.60 9.52
CA GLU A 277 -14.90 2.16 10.90
C GLU A 277 -14.19 3.24 11.73
N TYR A 278 -13.38 4.08 11.07
CA TYR A 278 -12.74 5.23 11.71
C TYR A 278 -13.78 6.26 12.12
N ALA A 279 -14.65 6.65 11.18
CA ALA A 279 -15.71 7.63 11.42
C ALA A 279 -16.74 7.14 12.45
N ASP A 280 -17.10 5.87 12.39
CA ASP A 280 -18.02 5.24 13.35
C ASP A 280 -17.48 5.27 14.78
N ARG A 281 -16.15 5.12 14.95
CA ARG A 281 -15.52 5.10 16.28
C ARG A 281 -15.16 6.48 16.80
N PHE A 282 -14.61 7.35 15.96
CA PHE A 282 -14.05 8.65 16.36
C PHE A 282 -14.96 9.83 16.07
N GLY A 283 -16.02 9.65 15.28
CA GLY A 283 -16.90 10.76 14.88
C GLY A 283 -16.24 11.71 13.88
N TRP A 284 -16.81 12.89 13.76
CA TRP A 284 -16.50 13.88 12.72
C TRP A 284 -15.89 15.18 13.24
N GLU A 285 -15.61 15.30 14.53
CA GLU A 285 -15.21 16.54 15.19
C GLU A 285 -13.87 17.12 14.68
N GLU A 286 -12.95 16.27 14.24
CA GLU A 286 -11.65 16.72 13.72
C GLU A 286 -11.67 17.11 12.23
N PHE A 287 -12.76 16.84 11.53
CA PHE A 287 -12.88 17.12 10.09
C PHE A 287 -13.25 18.57 9.85
N GLN A 288 -12.47 19.26 9.05
CA GLN A 288 -12.71 20.64 8.67
C GLN A 288 -12.89 20.71 7.15
N PRO A 289 -14.09 21.03 6.65
CA PRO A 289 -14.35 21.09 5.21
C PRO A 289 -13.47 22.14 4.54
N ILE A 290 -13.02 21.85 3.33
CA ILE A 290 -12.34 22.84 2.49
C ILE A 290 -13.41 23.74 1.87
N ARG A 291 -13.25 25.07 2.01
CA ARG A 291 -14.18 26.05 1.45
C ARG A 291 -13.59 26.64 0.17
N ARG A 292 -14.45 26.95 -0.81
CA ARG A 292 -14.03 27.49 -2.10
C ARG A 292 -13.25 28.80 -2.01
N ASP A 293 -13.48 29.59 -0.98
CA ASP A 293 -12.81 30.88 -0.76
C ASP A 293 -11.38 30.73 -0.26
N GLU A 294 -10.98 29.54 0.21
CA GLU A 294 -9.64 29.24 0.72
C GLU A 294 -8.65 28.85 -0.40
N GLU A 295 -9.14 28.49 -1.60
CA GLU A 295 -8.29 28.08 -2.74
C GLU A 295 -7.57 29.26 -3.42
N VAL A 296 -8.05 30.49 -3.26
CA VAL A 296 -7.53 31.67 -3.98
C VAL A 296 -6.20 32.18 -3.40
N SER A 297 -5.82 31.77 -2.20
CA SER A 297 -4.61 32.27 -1.53
C SER A 297 -3.33 31.41 -1.71
N SER A 298 -3.41 30.26 -2.37
CA SER A 298 -2.27 29.34 -2.57
C SER A 298 -1.77 29.23 -4.02
N GLY A 299 -2.28 30.06 -4.92
CA GLY A 299 -1.89 30.08 -6.32
C GLY A 299 -0.79 31.12 -6.60
N ASP A 300 0.44 30.88 -6.17
CA ASP A 300 1.63 31.34 -6.91
C ASP A 300 2.90 30.65 -6.38
N SER A 301 3.37 29.63 -7.09
CA SER A 301 4.79 29.40 -7.36
C SER A 301 5.03 28.14 -8.17
N SER A 302 5.55 28.40 -9.39
CA SER A 302 6.38 27.51 -10.22
C SER A 302 5.77 26.18 -10.68
N GLY A 303 5.26 26.22 -11.92
CA GLY A 303 5.16 25.05 -12.78
C GLY A 303 6.52 24.38 -12.96
N ALA A 304 6.73 23.27 -12.29
CA ALA A 304 7.69 22.26 -12.68
C ALA A 304 6.91 21.15 -13.35
N ASP A 305 6.99 21.15 -14.66
CA ASP A 305 6.61 20.07 -15.55
C ASP A 305 7.27 18.76 -15.07
N GLN A 306 6.58 18.00 -14.23
CA GLN A 306 7.02 16.65 -13.89
C GLN A 306 6.52 15.72 -14.99
N GLY A 307 7.39 15.53 -15.97
CA GLY A 307 7.23 14.68 -17.12
C GLY A 307 6.53 13.36 -16.78
N ARG A 308 5.40 13.16 -17.46
CA ARG A 308 4.82 11.83 -17.69
C ARG A 308 5.96 10.93 -18.15
N LEU A 309 6.27 9.92 -17.39
CA LEU A 309 7.02 8.77 -17.89
C LEU A 309 6.24 8.23 -19.09
N ALA A 310 6.76 8.53 -20.27
CA ALA A 310 6.19 8.16 -21.55
C ALA A 310 5.98 6.65 -21.60
N LYS A 311 4.73 6.25 -21.80
CA LYS A 311 4.39 4.95 -22.39
C LYS A 311 5.05 4.92 -23.76
N GLY A 312 6.20 4.31 -23.90
CA GLY A 312 6.83 4.03 -25.17
C GLY A 312 5.89 3.16 -26.00
N ARG A 313 5.23 3.77 -26.97
CA ARG A 313 4.65 3.05 -28.10
C ARG A 313 5.82 2.65 -28.99
N GLY A 314 6.20 1.40 -28.96
CA GLY A 314 6.98 0.76 -30.00
C GLY A 314 6.05 0.32 -31.10
N GLU A 315 5.99 1.07 -32.17
CA GLU A 315 5.56 0.58 -33.49
C GLU A 315 6.76 -0.13 -34.14
N GLY A 316 6.55 -1.37 -34.61
CA GLY A 316 7.50 -2.17 -35.34
C GLY A 316 7.22 -3.65 -35.18
#